data_0a7d9ea219ffbfe74e1059d6d42ca089
#
_entry.id   0a7d9ea219ffbfe74e1059d6d42ca089
#
_cell.length_a   1.000
_cell.length_b   1.000
_cell.length_c   1.000
_cell.angle_alpha   90.00
_cell.angle_beta   90.00
_cell.angle_gamma   90.00
#
_symmetry.space_group_name_H-M   'P 1'
#
loop_
_entity.id
_entity.type
_entity.pdbx_description
1 polymer ?
#
loop_
_entity_poly.entity_id
_entity_poly.type
_entity_poly.pdbx_seq_one_letter_code
_entity_poly.pdbx_strand_id
1 'polypeptide(L)'
;MNYKQKLMLPICAAFLLYGCNSEGNSNGADRNAEDTKTVSQDSPTEVDPQVKAEVKDVEGKTLGTVNFSAEENSVVIETTLKGLEPGYHGFHVHENAACDADAKEGPFTTAGGHYNPTEETHSSHAGDMPPLYVKADGTAKYTATLDSITVDQLKKEELAVIVHANPDNFANIPDRYGANGKKGPDEDTLKTGDAGDRQACGIVVSEEEK
;
A
#
# COMPACT_ATOMS: atom_id res chain seq x y z
N MET A 1 -37.88 16.66 -29.70
CA MET A 1 -37.65 15.26 -30.10
C MET A 1 -38.14 14.37 -28.97
N ASN A 2 -39.25 13.65 -29.21
CA ASN A 2 -39.95 12.88 -28.19
C ASN A 2 -39.27 11.53 -27.93
N TYR A 3 -38.83 11.27 -26.71
CA TYR A 3 -38.32 9.97 -26.29
C TYR A 3 -39.45 9.14 -25.69
N LYS A 4 -39.86 8.08 -26.40
CA LYS A 4 -40.91 7.14 -25.94
C LYS A 4 -40.30 6.18 -24.88
N GLN A 5 -40.83 6.24 -23.68
CA GLN A 5 -40.61 5.24 -22.62
C GLN A 5 -41.22 3.89 -23.06
N LYS A 6 -40.39 2.85 -23.05
CA LYS A 6 -40.84 1.46 -23.11
C LYS A 6 -40.91 0.88 -21.71
N LEU A 7 -42.13 0.61 -21.30
CA LEU A 7 -42.50 -0.12 -20.08
C LEU A 7 -42.20 -1.61 -20.29
N MET A 8 -41.31 -2.21 -19.48
CA MET A 8 -41.11 -3.66 -19.42
C MET A 8 -41.63 -4.21 -18.09
N LEU A 9 -42.61 -5.13 -18.18
CA LEU A 9 -43.16 -5.88 -17.06
C LEU A 9 -42.16 -6.94 -16.54
N PRO A 10 -42.15 -7.23 -15.22
CA PRO A 10 -41.36 -8.34 -14.69
C PRO A 10 -42.10 -9.67 -14.85
N ILE A 11 -41.37 -10.67 -15.33
CA ILE A 11 -41.80 -12.07 -15.36
C ILE A 11 -41.46 -12.71 -14.02
N CYS A 12 -42.49 -13.10 -13.24
CA CYS A 12 -42.35 -13.95 -12.07
C CYS A 12 -42.11 -15.40 -12.49
N ALA A 13 -40.96 -15.96 -12.21
CA ALA A 13 -40.69 -17.39 -12.29
C ALA A 13 -40.81 -18.01 -10.88
N ALA A 14 -41.85 -18.83 -10.70
CA ALA A 14 -42.06 -19.64 -9.51
C ALA A 14 -41.18 -20.90 -9.58
N PHE A 15 -40.28 -21.11 -8.63
CA PHE A 15 -39.57 -22.37 -8.45
C PHE A 15 -40.27 -23.23 -7.41
N LEU A 16 -40.79 -24.38 -7.88
CA LEU A 16 -41.37 -25.45 -7.08
C LEU A 16 -40.27 -26.22 -6.34
N LEU A 17 -40.42 -26.30 -5.03
CA LEU A 17 -39.60 -27.15 -4.16
C LEU A 17 -40.10 -28.61 -4.30
N TYR A 18 -39.23 -29.49 -4.77
CA TYR A 18 -39.43 -30.94 -4.66
C TYR A 18 -38.63 -31.42 -3.44
N GLY A 19 -39.36 -31.83 -2.39
CA GLY A 19 -38.82 -32.56 -1.27
C GLY A 19 -38.74 -34.06 -1.60
N CYS A 20 -37.57 -34.66 -1.41
CA CYS A 20 -37.47 -36.12 -1.31
C CYS A 20 -37.22 -36.49 0.15
N ASN A 21 -38.24 -37.12 0.72
CA ASN A 21 -38.20 -37.87 1.96
C ASN A 21 -37.76 -39.31 1.64
N SER A 22 -36.75 -39.87 2.26
CA SER A 22 -36.53 -41.31 2.31
C SER A 22 -36.14 -41.70 3.72
N GLU A 23 -37.13 -42.33 4.38
CA GLU A 23 -36.92 -43.17 5.57
C GLU A 23 -36.27 -44.50 5.17
N GLY A 24 -35.36 -45.01 6.01
CA GLY A 24 -35.06 -46.44 5.89
C GLY A 24 -33.75 -46.89 6.50
N ASN A 25 -33.85 -47.28 7.76
CA ASN A 25 -33.34 -48.51 8.35
C ASN A 25 -31.89 -48.54 8.89
N SER A 26 -31.88 -48.81 10.20
CA SER A 26 -30.81 -49.18 11.09
C SER A 26 -30.06 -50.45 10.63
N ASN A 27 -28.72 -50.43 10.74
CA ASN A 27 -27.98 -51.50 11.42
C ASN A 27 -26.54 -51.08 11.63
N GLY A 28 -26.03 -51.29 12.85
CA GLY A 28 -24.79 -50.87 13.35
C GLY A 28 -23.55 -51.48 12.71
N ALA A 29 -22.48 -50.74 12.77
CA ALA A 29 -21.11 -51.26 13.03
C ALA A 29 -20.21 -50.08 13.35
N ASP A 30 -19.62 -50.23 14.51
CA ASP A 30 -18.47 -49.57 15.06
C ASP A 30 -17.39 -49.23 14.00
N ARG A 31 -16.99 -47.95 13.89
CA ARG A 31 -15.68 -47.57 13.35
C ARG A 31 -15.29 -46.13 13.70
N ASN A 32 -14.30 -46.06 14.57
CA ASN A 32 -13.25 -45.05 14.68
C ASN A 32 -13.66 -43.57 14.66
N ALA A 33 -13.50 -42.96 15.82
CA ALA A 33 -13.26 -41.54 15.97
C ALA A 33 -12.08 -41.12 15.08
N GLU A 34 -12.36 -40.47 13.98
CA GLU A 34 -11.39 -39.72 13.17
C GLU A 34 -11.23 -38.34 13.80
N ASP A 35 -10.06 -38.15 14.33
CA ASP A 35 -9.51 -36.95 14.93
C ASP A 35 -9.79 -35.72 14.05
N THR A 36 -10.80 -34.94 14.41
CA THR A 36 -11.00 -33.61 13.84
C THR A 36 -9.87 -32.74 14.34
N LYS A 37 -8.78 -32.72 13.60
CA LYS A 37 -7.68 -31.78 13.76
C LYS A 37 -8.28 -30.37 13.69
N THR A 38 -8.49 -29.79 14.85
CA THR A 38 -8.82 -28.38 14.98
C THR A 38 -7.66 -27.61 14.34
N VAL A 39 -7.92 -27.01 13.19
CA VAL A 39 -7.01 -26.03 12.61
C VAL A 39 -7.02 -24.87 13.59
N SER A 40 -5.99 -24.80 14.40
CA SER A 40 -5.68 -23.60 15.16
C SER A 40 -5.54 -22.47 14.16
N GLN A 41 -6.41 -21.49 14.20
CA GLN A 41 -6.16 -20.20 13.59
C GLN A 41 -4.98 -19.62 14.38
N ASP A 42 -3.77 -19.78 13.86
CA ASP A 42 -2.65 -18.94 14.25
C ASP A 42 -3.08 -17.49 14.02
N SER A 43 -3.32 -16.80 15.12
CA SER A 43 -3.34 -15.33 15.07
C SER A 43 -1.97 -14.89 14.56
N PRO A 44 -1.90 -13.92 13.62
CA PRO A 44 -0.62 -13.40 13.20
C PRO A 44 0.16 -13.01 14.47
N THR A 45 1.32 -13.60 14.66
CA THR A 45 2.27 -13.12 15.67
C THR A 45 2.56 -11.67 15.31
N GLU A 46 2.15 -10.74 16.16
CA GLU A 46 2.50 -9.33 16.05
C GLU A 46 4.04 -9.25 16.16
N VAL A 47 4.70 -9.08 15.03
CA VAL A 47 6.16 -8.94 14.99
C VAL A 47 6.46 -7.50 15.40
N ASP A 48 7.22 -7.32 16.50
CA ASP A 48 7.65 -5.97 16.89
C ASP A 48 8.39 -5.29 15.73
N PRO A 49 8.04 -4.04 15.41
CA PRO A 49 8.71 -3.33 14.32
C PRO A 49 10.18 -3.11 14.67
N GLN A 50 11.06 -3.40 13.72
CA GLN A 50 12.51 -3.23 13.89
C GLN A 50 12.99 -1.84 13.48
N VAL A 51 12.20 -1.19 12.64
CA VAL A 51 12.46 0.16 12.10
C VAL A 51 11.14 0.88 11.99
N LYS A 52 11.13 2.18 12.25
CA LYS A 52 9.93 3.00 12.13
C LYS A 52 10.20 4.38 11.57
N ALA A 53 9.14 5.06 11.10
CA ALA A 53 9.15 6.47 10.75
C ALA A 53 7.89 7.16 11.30
N GLU A 54 8.04 8.15 12.19
CA GLU A 54 6.94 9.02 12.61
C GLU A 54 6.67 10.04 11.51
N VAL A 55 5.53 9.93 10.85
CA VAL A 55 5.15 10.77 9.71
C VAL A 55 4.44 12.03 10.19
N LYS A 56 4.92 13.20 9.72
CA LYS A 56 4.37 14.53 10.03
C LYS A 56 4.04 15.26 8.73
N ASP A 57 2.99 16.08 8.77
CA ASP A 57 2.65 17.00 7.70
C ASP A 57 3.56 18.26 7.70
N VAL A 58 3.30 19.15 6.74
CA VAL A 58 4.04 20.42 6.59
C VAL A 58 3.90 21.37 7.77
N GLU A 59 2.90 21.17 8.62
CA GLU A 59 2.66 21.96 9.85
C GLU A 59 3.33 21.31 11.08
N GLY A 60 3.99 20.16 10.89
CA GLY A 60 4.65 19.40 11.95
C GLY A 60 3.71 18.54 12.80
N LYS A 61 2.45 18.40 12.39
CA LYS A 61 1.48 17.54 13.06
C LYS A 61 1.74 16.09 12.75
N THR A 62 1.84 15.24 13.76
CA THR A 62 1.98 13.78 13.59
C THR A 62 0.70 13.20 13.00
N LEU A 63 0.84 12.49 11.88
CA LEU A 63 -0.22 11.78 11.17
C LEU A 63 -0.30 10.30 11.57
N GLY A 64 0.81 9.72 11.99
CA GLY A 64 0.94 8.33 12.41
C GLY A 64 2.38 7.81 12.27
N THR A 65 2.54 6.49 12.32
CA THR A 65 3.85 5.84 12.24
C THR A 65 3.83 4.77 11.15
N VAL A 66 4.85 4.72 10.35
CA VAL A 66 5.15 3.61 9.42
C VAL A 66 6.11 2.66 10.11
N ASN A 67 5.74 1.40 10.19
CA ASN A 67 6.51 0.35 10.82
C ASN A 67 7.05 -0.60 9.75
N PHE A 68 8.30 -1.04 9.92
CA PHE A 68 8.97 -1.99 9.05
C PHE A 68 9.47 -3.18 9.88
N SER A 69 9.12 -4.38 9.46
CA SER A 69 9.49 -5.63 10.10
C SER A 69 10.08 -6.60 9.09
N ALA A 70 11.09 -7.38 9.47
CA ALA A 70 11.61 -8.42 8.61
C ALA A 70 10.66 -9.64 8.59
N GLU A 71 10.40 -10.17 7.40
CA GLU A 71 9.70 -11.43 7.19
C GLU A 71 10.44 -12.26 6.15
N GLU A 72 11.13 -13.32 6.58
CA GLU A 72 11.97 -14.15 5.72
C GLU A 72 12.97 -13.33 4.87
N ASN A 73 12.69 -13.18 3.57
CA ASN A 73 13.53 -12.43 2.62
C ASN A 73 12.88 -11.10 2.18
N SER A 74 11.91 -10.61 2.94
CA SER A 74 11.13 -9.42 2.62
C SER A 74 10.97 -8.50 3.82
N VAL A 75 10.44 -7.31 3.58
CA VAL A 75 10.05 -6.35 4.60
C VAL A 75 8.54 -6.19 4.56
N VAL A 76 7.89 -6.42 5.69
CA VAL A 76 6.49 -6.06 5.91
C VAL A 76 6.42 -4.62 6.38
N ILE A 77 5.55 -3.85 5.72
CA ILE A 77 5.29 -2.44 6.01
C ILE A 77 3.87 -2.32 6.52
N GLU A 78 3.69 -1.75 7.69
CA GLU A 78 2.38 -1.52 8.28
C GLU A 78 2.24 -0.09 8.74
N THR A 79 1.11 0.54 8.43
CA THR A 79 0.82 1.88 8.95
C THR A 79 -0.67 2.16 9.06
N THR A 80 -0.99 3.10 9.96
CA THR A 80 -2.27 3.81 9.98
C THR A 80 -1.98 5.29 10.08
N LEU A 81 -2.26 6.03 9.00
CA LEU A 81 -2.12 7.49 8.95
C LEU A 81 -3.48 8.17 8.98
N LYS A 82 -3.54 9.41 9.49
CA LYS A 82 -4.77 10.21 9.61
C LYS A 82 -4.49 11.66 9.25
N GLY A 83 -5.47 12.30 8.62
CA GLY A 83 -5.38 13.73 8.28
C GLY A 83 -4.76 14.00 6.91
N LEU A 84 -4.72 12.99 6.05
CA LEU A 84 -4.36 13.11 4.64
C LEU A 84 -5.57 13.41 3.77
N GLU A 85 -5.35 13.99 2.59
CA GLU A 85 -6.41 14.16 1.60
C GLU A 85 -6.89 12.79 1.06
N PRO A 86 -8.21 12.62 0.81
CA PRO A 86 -8.73 11.37 0.27
C PRO A 86 -8.25 11.06 -1.15
N GLY A 87 -7.87 9.82 -1.42
CA GLY A 87 -7.44 9.37 -2.75
C GLY A 87 -6.24 8.44 -2.70
N TYR A 88 -5.63 8.23 -3.86
CA TYR A 88 -4.35 7.52 -3.98
C TYR A 88 -3.20 8.51 -3.93
N HIS A 89 -2.13 8.12 -3.27
CA HIS A 89 -0.92 8.92 -3.08
C HIS A 89 0.31 8.09 -3.38
N GLY A 90 1.30 8.67 -4.04
CA GLY A 90 2.64 8.10 -4.10
C GLY A 90 3.18 7.95 -2.67
N PHE A 91 3.81 6.82 -2.40
CA PHE A 91 4.31 6.47 -1.09
C PHE A 91 5.67 5.80 -1.23
N HIS A 92 6.73 6.49 -0.83
CA HIS A 92 8.08 6.06 -1.14
C HIS A 92 9.06 6.23 0.02
N VAL A 93 10.11 5.42 0.04
CA VAL A 93 11.31 5.66 0.83
C VAL A 93 12.26 6.52 0.00
N HIS A 94 12.74 7.62 0.58
CA HIS A 94 13.65 8.61 -0.02
C HIS A 94 15.06 8.51 0.57
N GLU A 95 16.05 8.97 -0.18
CA GLU A 95 17.46 8.72 0.01
C GLU A 95 18.15 9.53 1.13
N ASN A 96 17.47 10.55 1.70
CA ASN A 96 18.03 11.36 2.78
C ASN A 96 17.07 11.44 3.98
N ALA A 97 17.60 11.25 5.21
CA ALA A 97 16.85 11.43 6.46
C ALA A 97 16.64 12.92 6.80
N ALA A 98 15.97 13.64 5.91
CA ALA A 98 15.76 15.08 6.04
C ALA A 98 14.31 15.46 5.71
N CYS A 99 13.54 15.85 6.73
CA CYS A 99 12.14 16.26 6.63
C CYS A 99 11.99 17.78 6.91
N ASP A 100 12.60 18.62 6.07
CA ASP A 100 12.48 20.07 6.18
C ASP A 100 11.24 20.56 5.44
N ALA A 101 10.21 20.99 6.20
CA ALA A 101 8.95 21.51 5.65
C ALA A 101 9.12 22.90 5.01
N ASP A 102 10.14 23.67 5.42
CA ASP A 102 10.42 25.01 4.93
C ASP A 102 11.53 25.04 3.87
N ALA A 103 11.86 23.86 3.27
CA ALA A 103 12.91 23.76 2.27
C ALA A 103 12.66 24.69 1.07
N LYS A 104 13.70 25.31 0.56
CA LYS A 104 13.62 26.37 -0.45
C LYS A 104 12.91 25.97 -1.76
N GLU A 105 13.06 24.70 -2.15
CA GLU A 105 12.50 24.16 -3.41
C GLU A 105 11.12 23.54 -3.23
N GLY A 106 10.55 23.60 -2.04
CA GLY A 106 9.26 23.04 -1.65
C GLY A 106 9.38 22.09 -0.45
N PRO A 107 8.29 21.82 0.25
CA PRO A 107 8.28 21.00 1.45
C PRO A 107 8.97 19.65 1.24
N PHE A 108 9.83 19.27 2.18
CA PHE A 108 10.50 17.97 2.24
C PHE A 108 11.39 17.62 1.03
N THR A 109 11.73 18.59 0.16
CA THR A 109 12.64 18.36 -0.98
C THR A 109 14.04 17.97 -0.53
N THR A 110 14.43 18.28 0.70
CA THR A 110 15.66 17.84 1.33
C THR A 110 15.80 16.33 1.50
N ALA A 111 14.68 15.58 1.47
CA ALA A 111 14.71 14.12 1.49
C ALA A 111 15.32 13.50 0.21
N GLY A 112 15.62 14.30 -0.82
CA GLY A 112 16.24 13.83 -2.06
C GLY A 112 15.26 13.09 -2.98
N GLY A 113 15.77 12.19 -3.84
CA GLY A 113 15.02 11.30 -4.71
C GLY A 113 14.52 10.04 -4.00
N HIS A 114 13.85 9.15 -4.74
CA HIS A 114 13.53 7.82 -4.23
C HIS A 114 14.81 7.04 -3.92
N TYR A 115 14.80 6.24 -2.87
CA TYR A 115 15.95 5.39 -2.53
C TYR A 115 16.17 4.35 -3.64
N ASN A 116 17.26 4.51 -4.37
CA ASN A 116 17.56 3.77 -5.59
C ASN A 116 19.04 3.38 -5.70
N PRO A 117 19.53 2.48 -4.84
CA PRO A 117 20.93 2.11 -4.79
C PRO A 117 21.42 1.31 -6.02
N THR A 118 20.52 0.82 -6.85
CA THR A 118 20.79 0.01 -8.04
C THR A 118 20.61 0.77 -9.35
N GLU A 119 20.28 2.06 -9.29
CA GLU A 119 20.11 2.95 -10.45
C GLU A 119 19.04 2.44 -11.46
N GLU A 120 17.97 1.83 -10.94
CA GLU A 120 16.82 1.40 -11.74
C GLU A 120 15.95 2.60 -12.13
N THR A 121 14.99 2.38 -13.02
CA THR A 121 13.95 3.35 -13.33
C THR A 121 12.73 3.12 -12.43
N HIS A 122 11.93 4.18 -12.22
CA HIS A 122 10.64 4.06 -11.55
C HIS A 122 9.74 3.09 -12.35
N SER A 123 9.09 2.20 -11.81
CA SER A 123 8.67 1.74 -10.49
C SER A 123 9.50 0.53 -9.96
N SER A 124 10.83 0.59 -10.14
CA SER A 124 11.73 -0.50 -9.71
C SER A 124 12.81 0.01 -8.75
N HIS A 125 12.68 1.24 -8.24
CA HIS A 125 13.56 1.72 -7.18
C HIS A 125 13.36 0.88 -5.91
N ALA A 126 14.40 0.68 -5.12
CA ALA A 126 14.29 -0.06 -3.88
C ALA A 126 13.29 0.59 -2.89
N GLY A 127 13.10 1.89 -2.98
CA GLY A 127 12.17 2.66 -2.15
C GLY A 127 10.75 2.79 -2.69
N ASP A 128 10.42 2.24 -3.86
CA ASP A 128 9.08 2.33 -4.43
C ASP A 128 8.11 1.38 -3.71
N MET A 129 7.20 1.93 -2.95
CA MET A 129 6.15 1.18 -2.25
C MET A 129 4.83 1.23 -3.03
N PRO A 130 3.94 0.24 -2.91
CA PRO A 130 2.59 0.34 -3.45
C PRO A 130 1.88 1.60 -2.98
N PRO A 131 1.04 2.26 -3.81
CA PRO A 131 0.40 3.51 -3.47
C PRO A 131 -0.45 3.43 -2.19
N LEU A 132 -0.39 4.49 -1.40
CA LEU A 132 -1.22 4.64 -0.22
C LEU A 132 -2.64 5.06 -0.62
N TYR A 133 -3.66 4.33 -0.17
CA TYR A 133 -5.05 4.74 -0.35
C TYR A 133 -5.59 5.39 0.93
N VAL A 134 -6.05 6.63 0.80
CA VAL A 134 -6.69 7.41 1.86
C VAL A 134 -8.20 7.43 1.66
N LYS A 135 -8.93 7.01 2.68
CA LYS A 135 -10.39 6.98 2.67
C LYS A 135 -10.98 8.39 2.77
N ALA A 136 -12.30 8.51 2.49
CA ALA A 136 -13.04 9.78 2.56
C ALA A 136 -13.01 10.46 3.95
N ASP A 137 -12.68 9.70 5.00
CA ASP A 137 -12.52 10.23 6.37
C ASP A 137 -11.09 10.73 6.68
N GLY A 138 -10.20 10.75 5.68
CA GLY A 138 -8.81 11.18 5.83
C GLY A 138 -7.91 10.12 6.49
N THR A 139 -8.37 8.86 6.61
CA THR A 139 -7.58 7.78 7.20
C THR A 139 -7.06 6.82 6.13
N ALA A 140 -5.79 6.41 6.26
CA ALA A 140 -5.20 5.32 5.51
C ALA A 140 -4.82 4.19 6.46
N LYS A 141 -5.21 2.96 6.12
CA LYS A 141 -4.69 1.73 6.74
C LYS A 141 -3.99 0.94 5.65
N TYR A 142 -2.73 0.60 5.88
CA TYR A 142 -1.87 0.05 4.84
C TYR A 142 -1.04 -1.11 5.40
N THR A 143 -0.95 -2.16 4.61
CA THR A 143 -0.03 -3.28 4.81
C THR A 143 0.50 -3.70 3.44
N ALA A 144 1.80 -3.82 3.29
CA ALA A 144 2.47 -4.30 2.08
C ALA A 144 3.72 -5.10 2.44
N THR A 145 4.15 -5.94 1.51
CA THR A 145 5.40 -6.68 1.60
C THR A 145 6.27 -6.31 0.41
N LEU A 146 7.55 -5.97 0.67
CA LEU A 146 8.55 -5.64 -0.33
C LEU A 146 9.76 -6.57 -0.19
N ASP A 147 10.32 -6.96 -1.32
CA ASP A 147 11.59 -7.69 -1.44
C ASP A 147 12.71 -6.84 -2.08
N SER A 148 12.38 -5.59 -2.46
CA SER A 148 13.33 -4.63 -3.06
C SER A 148 14.24 -3.93 -2.05
N ILE A 149 13.86 -3.92 -0.76
CA ILE A 149 14.59 -3.29 0.34
C ILE A 149 14.68 -4.26 1.52
N THR A 150 15.70 -4.12 2.36
CA THR A 150 15.89 -4.95 3.55
C THR A 150 15.84 -4.10 4.82
N VAL A 151 15.51 -4.71 5.96
CA VAL A 151 15.56 -4.05 7.26
C VAL A 151 16.98 -3.56 7.59
N ASP A 152 18.01 -4.31 7.16
CA ASP A 152 19.39 -3.91 7.33
C ASP A 152 19.76 -2.63 6.56
N GLN A 153 19.23 -2.45 5.34
CA GLN A 153 19.37 -1.20 4.59
C GLN A 153 18.64 -0.06 5.31
N LEU A 154 17.40 -0.28 5.73
CA LEU A 154 16.62 0.71 6.49
C LEU A 154 17.28 1.14 7.80
N LYS A 155 18.09 0.27 8.43
CA LYS A 155 18.85 0.59 9.66
C LYS A 155 20.16 1.32 9.42
N LYS A 156 20.79 1.07 8.27
CA LYS A 156 22.14 1.58 7.98
C LYS A 156 22.16 2.89 7.20
N GLU A 157 21.16 3.04 6.32
CA GLU A 157 21.05 4.21 5.46
C GLU A 157 20.26 5.30 6.18
N GLU A 158 20.58 6.55 5.87
CA GLU A 158 19.86 7.72 6.39
C GLU A 158 18.68 8.03 5.46
N LEU A 159 17.51 7.43 5.71
CA LEU A 159 16.36 7.44 4.84
C LEU A 159 15.17 8.19 5.44
N ALA A 160 14.22 8.57 4.56
CA ALA A 160 12.93 9.13 4.98
C ALA A 160 11.77 8.47 4.21
N VAL A 161 10.61 8.41 4.82
CA VAL A 161 9.34 8.05 4.17
C VAL A 161 8.64 9.32 3.72
N ILE A 162 8.18 9.36 2.48
CA ILE A 162 7.40 10.46 1.91
C ILE A 162 6.01 9.98 1.49
N VAL A 163 4.99 10.76 1.82
CA VAL A 163 3.65 10.68 1.22
C VAL A 163 3.49 11.84 0.24
N HIS A 164 3.22 11.53 -1.01
CA HIS A 164 3.05 12.51 -2.08
C HIS A 164 1.60 13.02 -2.21
N ALA A 165 1.41 14.13 -2.92
CA ALA A 165 0.11 14.75 -3.10
C ALA A 165 -0.79 14.01 -4.11
N ASN A 166 -0.19 13.40 -5.14
CA ASN A 166 -0.90 12.77 -6.25
C ASN A 166 -0.69 11.25 -6.29
N PRO A 167 -1.53 10.53 -7.04
CA PRO A 167 -1.28 9.15 -7.38
C PRO A 167 0.04 8.98 -8.14
N ASP A 168 0.72 7.89 -7.88
CA ASP A 168 1.87 7.42 -8.64
C ASP A 168 1.40 6.74 -9.94
N ASN A 169 2.00 7.07 -11.08
CA ASN A 169 1.68 6.47 -12.38
C ASN A 169 2.61 5.30 -12.76
N PHE A 170 3.58 4.94 -11.90
CA PHE A 170 4.56 3.87 -12.10
C PHE A 170 5.44 4.05 -13.34
N ALA A 171 5.59 5.26 -13.84
CA ALA A 171 6.21 5.56 -15.13
C ALA A 171 5.57 4.78 -16.30
N ASN A 172 4.37 4.26 -16.14
CA ASN A 172 3.66 3.46 -17.13
C ASN A 172 2.94 4.34 -18.14
N ILE A 173 3.72 5.09 -18.94
CA ILE A 173 3.22 5.97 -20.00
C ILE A 173 3.39 5.28 -21.36
N PRO A 174 2.28 4.85 -21.99
CA PRO A 174 2.34 4.20 -23.29
C PRO A 174 2.86 5.14 -24.41
N ASP A 175 3.53 4.57 -25.41
CA ASP A 175 4.11 5.30 -26.57
C ASP A 175 3.11 6.14 -27.38
N ARG A 176 1.79 5.95 -27.21
CA ARG A 176 0.77 6.81 -27.83
C ARG A 176 0.67 8.19 -27.20
N TYR A 177 1.25 8.37 -26.01
CA TYR A 177 1.41 9.65 -25.33
C TYR A 177 2.84 10.16 -25.49
N GLY A 178 3.04 11.44 -25.38
CA GLY A 178 4.37 12.01 -25.45
C GLY A 178 4.38 13.47 -25.08
N ALA A 179 5.52 13.95 -24.63
CA ALA A 179 5.81 15.33 -24.34
C ALA A 179 7.09 15.76 -25.09
N ASN A 180 7.15 17.04 -25.49
CA ASN A 180 8.34 17.64 -26.12
C ASN A 180 8.89 16.85 -27.33
N GLY A 181 8.00 16.18 -28.10
CA GLY A 181 8.38 15.40 -29.28
C GLY A 181 8.96 14.00 -29.00
N LYS A 182 9.03 13.58 -27.75
CA LYS A 182 9.39 12.22 -27.33
C LYS A 182 8.12 11.44 -26.97
N LYS A 183 8.12 10.13 -27.21
CA LYS A 183 7.03 9.21 -26.87
C LYS A 183 7.36 8.44 -25.59
N GLY A 184 6.31 8.05 -24.86
CA GLY A 184 6.46 7.35 -23.59
C GLY A 184 6.80 8.30 -22.43
N PRO A 185 7.30 7.76 -21.29
CA PRO A 185 7.66 8.57 -20.13
C PRO A 185 8.87 9.48 -20.41
N ASP A 186 8.89 10.64 -19.83
CA ASP A 186 10.08 11.50 -19.80
C ASP A 186 10.98 11.18 -18.58
N GLU A 187 12.08 11.94 -18.43
CA GLU A 187 13.05 11.69 -17.36
C GLU A 187 12.47 11.95 -15.96
N ASP A 188 11.55 12.91 -15.83
CA ASP A 188 10.93 13.22 -14.54
C ASP A 188 9.95 12.11 -14.16
N THR A 189 9.12 11.65 -15.10
CA THR A 189 8.25 10.49 -14.90
C THR A 189 9.05 9.23 -14.51
N LEU A 190 10.20 8.99 -15.18
CA LEU A 190 11.08 7.84 -14.87
C LEU A 190 11.78 7.93 -13.51
N LYS A 191 11.75 9.08 -12.86
CA LYS A 191 12.32 9.29 -11.52
C LYS A 191 11.29 9.33 -10.41
N THR A 192 10.06 9.75 -10.70
CA THR A 192 9.10 10.18 -9.66
C THR A 192 7.71 9.56 -9.79
N GLY A 193 7.40 8.87 -10.91
CA GLY A 193 6.04 8.42 -11.20
C GLY A 193 5.00 9.54 -11.22
N ASP A 194 5.43 10.80 -11.41
CA ASP A 194 4.59 12.01 -11.41
C ASP A 194 3.71 12.15 -10.14
N ALA A 195 4.17 11.60 -9.02
CA ALA A 195 3.41 11.62 -7.76
C ALA A 195 3.24 13.03 -7.15
N GLY A 196 3.91 14.04 -7.72
CA GLY A 196 3.73 15.46 -7.38
C GLY A 196 4.37 15.88 -6.06
N ASP A 197 3.83 16.94 -5.47
CA ASP A 197 4.37 17.54 -4.25
C ASP A 197 4.40 16.56 -3.07
N ARG A 198 5.18 16.90 -2.05
CA ARG A 198 5.33 16.11 -0.83
C ARG A 198 4.49 16.70 0.27
N GLN A 199 3.52 15.94 0.79
CA GLN A 199 2.60 16.44 1.82
C GLN A 199 2.93 15.95 3.23
N ALA A 200 3.70 14.87 3.35
CA ALA A 200 4.12 14.38 4.66
C ALA A 200 5.45 13.62 4.58
N CYS A 201 6.23 13.68 5.66
CA CYS A 201 7.56 13.10 5.77
C CYS A 201 7.77 12.47 7.15
N GLY A 202 8.53 11.37 7.20
CA GLY A 202 8.98 10.73 8.43
C GLY A 202 10.39 10.18 8.28
N ILE A 203 11.31 10.58 9.18
CA ILE A 203 12.68 10.04 9.19
C ILE A 203 12.62 8.59 9.67
N VAL A 204 13.31 7.70 8.95
CA VAL A 204 13.46 6.29 9.28
C VAL A 204 14.45 6.13 10.42
N VAL A 205 14.03 5.49 11.50
CA VAL A 205 14.85 5.23 12.68
C VAL A 205 14.74 3.77 13.11
N SER A 206 15.84 3.17 13.55
CA SER A 206 15.82 1.83 14.16
C SER A 206 15.19 1.88 15.54
N GLU A 207 14.38 0.87 15.87
CA GLU A 207 14.00 0.61 17.26
C GLU A 207 15.22 -0.03 17.95
N GLU A 208 15.68 0.56 19.04
CA GLU A 208 16.70 -0.08 19.87
C GLU A 208 16.08 -1.28 20.60
N GLU A 209 16.74 -2.42 20.54
CA GLU A 209 16.40 -3.56 21.36
C GLU A 209 16.50 -3.16 22.84
N LYS A 210 15.37 -3.20 23.56
CA LYS A 210 15.29 -2.92 24.99
C LYS A 210 15.73 -4.10 25.83
#